data_a4428f1af38d002485b9cc670d9b0068
#
_entry.id   a4428f1af38d002485b9cc670d9b0068
#
_cell.length_a   1.000
_cell.length_b   1.000
_cell.length_c   1.000
_cell.angle_alpha   90.00
_cell.angle_beta   90.00
_cell.angle_gamma   90.00
#
_symmetry.space_group_name_H-M   'P 1'
#
loop_
_entity.id
_entity.type
_entity.pdbx_description
1 polymer ?
#
loop_
_entity_poly.entity_id
_entity_poly.type
_entity_poly.pdbx_seq_one_letter_code
_entity_poly.pdbx_strand_id
1 'polypeptide(L)'
;MVQAVNNVPYGSVYYHSWYRDPAQTGGLFLQKATHDVDYLCFLTGERPVSVCAATAKLYYRGDRPAGLRCSNCPDYRTCRESSYVVGHILKEDVQGDACCFARDTGNEDGAAMILTMESGMIVTYSQNFTVKKGAGRRGARLIGTDASAEFDFYTARIREDRYLTPQTVTRQFRFPDGNHFGGDEALALEFLRVMDGQSSRSDLTDGLRSAAVCLAAREAAQEGRFITIDY
;
A
#
# COMPACT_ATOMS: atom_id res chain seq x y z
N MET A 1 -2.35 14.29 -14.10
CA MET A 1 -3.18 13.42 -13.25
C MET A 1 -2.44 12.11 -12.99
N VAL A 2 -2.56 11.55 -11.80
CA VAL A 2 -1.98 10.24 -11.47
C VAL A 2 -3.07 9.29 -10.93
N GLN A 3 -3.02 8.02 -11.33
CA GLN A 3 -3.89 6.95 -10.85
C GLN A 3 -3.00 5.86 -10.24
N ALA A 4 -3.03 5.69 -8.93
CA ALA A 4 -2.18 4.75 -8.22
C ALA A 4 -3.00 3.64 -7.54
N VAL A 5 -2.39 2.47 -7.40
CA VAL A 5 -3.04 1.28 -6.85
C VAL A 5 -2.05 0.45 -6.04
N ASN A 6 -2.55 -0.15 -4.96
CA ASN A 6 -1.85 -1.19 -4.20
C ASN A 6 -2.83 -2.33 -3.84
N ASN A 7 -2.91 -3.33 -4.69
CA ASN A 7 -3.62 -4.58 -4.41
C ASN A 7 -2.64 -5.56 -3.77
N VAL A 8 -2.70 -5.69 -2.46
CA VAL A 8 -1.76 -6.46 -1.63
C VAL A 8 -2.09 -7.95 -1.69
N PRO A 9 -1.29 -8.81 -2.40
CA PRO A 9 -1.64 -10.22 -2.61
C PRO A 9 -1.42 -11.11 -1.38
N TYR A 10 -0.79 -10.58 -0.35
CA TYR A 10 -0.54 -11.23 0.96
C TYR A 10 -1.33 -10.56 2.09
N GLY A 11 -2.52 -10.05 1.77
CA GLY A 11 -3.31 -9.24 2.71
C GLY A 11 -3.68 -9.93 4.02
N SER A 12 -3.84 -11.26 4.02
CA SER A 12 -4.16 -12.02 5.24
C SER A 12 -3.16 -11.84 6.38
N VAL A 13 -1.88 -11.54 6.08
CA VAL A 13 -0.84 -11.23 7.07
C VAL A 13 -1.27 -10.10 8.01
N TYR A 14 -1.97 -9.09 7.48
CA TYR A 14 -2.44 -7.92 8.24
C TYR A 14 -3.57 -8.24 9.21
N TYR A 15 -4.17 -9.44 9.14
CA TYR A 15 -5.31 -9.81 9.97
C TYR A 15 -5.03 -11.01 10.89
N HIS A 16 -3.89 -11.68 10.72
CA HIS A 16 -3.45 -12.76 11.60
C HIS A 16 -2.53 -12.32 12.75
N SER A 17 -1.97 -11.11 12.67
CA SER A 17 -1.00 -10.58 13.62
C SER A 17 -1.49 -9.28 14.29
N TRP A 18 -0.61 -8.59 14.96
CA TRP A 18 -0.85 -7.30 15.60
C TRP A 18 -1.29 -6.20 14.61
N TYR A 19 -0.96 -6.34 13.33
CA TYR A 19 -1.40 -5.41 12.28
C TYR A 19 -2.91 -5.24 12.17
N ARG A 20 -3.70 -6.18 12.73
CA ARG A 20 -5.16 -6.12 12.78
C ARG A 20 -5.72 -5.05 13.72
N ASP A 21 -4.88 -4.56 14.65
CA ASP A 21 -5.27 -3.61 15.70
C ASP A 21 -5.00 -2.17 15.26
N PRO A 22 -6.05 -1.35 15.01
CA PRO A 22 -5.89 0.04 14.61
C PRO A 22 -5.26 0.91 15.71
N ALA A 23 -5.32 0.51 16.97
CA ALA A 23 -4.64 1.23 18.05
C ALA A 23 -3.12 1.10 17.96
N GLN A 24 -2.62 0.00 17.38
CA GLN A 24 -1.19 -0.22 17.17
C GLN A 24 -0.71 0.31 15.83
N THR A 25 -1.54 0.23 14.78
CA THR A 25 -1.14 0.58 13.42
C THR A 25 -1.50 2.01 13.03
N GLY A 26 -2.45 2.65 13.69
CA GLY A 26 -3.03 3.91 13.27
C GLY A 26 -3.96 3.79 12.04
N GLY A 27 -4.33 2.54 11.65
CA GLY A 27 -5.08 2.23 10.43
C GLY A 27 -4.16 1.84 9.27
N LEU A 28 -4.71 1.21 8.24
CA LEU A 28 -3.91 0.72 7.11
C LEU A 28 -3.49 1.83 6.13
N PHE A 29 -4.10 3.00 6.16
CA PHE A 29 -3.51 4.16 5.49
C PHE A 29 -2.12 4.47 6.05
N LEU A 30 -2.00 4.66 7.37
CA LEU A 30 -0.72 4.98 7.99
C LEU A 30 0.27 3.82 7.87
N GLN A 31 -0.18 2.60 8.12
CA GLN A 31 0.71 1.44 8.15
C GLN A 31 1.21 1.01 6.76
N LYS A 32 0.42 1.26 5.69
CA LYS A 32 0.76 0.76 4.35
C LYS A 32 0.87 1.83 3.28
N ALA A 33 -0.07 2.79 3.22
CA ALA A 33 -0.09 3.77 2.15
C ALA A 33 1.03 4.82 2.26
N THR A 34 1.69 4.98 3.42
CA THR A 34 2.87 5.86 3.56
C THR A 34 3.93 5.59 2.50
N HIS A 35 4.23 4.32 2.22
CA HIS A 35 5.19 3.95 1.19
C HIS A 35 4.75 4.35 -0.24
N ASP A 36 3.43 4.36 -0.47
CA ASP A 36 2.89 4.69 -1.78
C ASP A 36 2.74 6.21 -1.94
N VAL A 37 2.39 6.92 -0.88
CA VAL A 37 2.41 8.40 -0.84
C VAL A 37 3.83 8.91 -1.06
N ASP A 38 4.82 8.30 -0.43
CA ASP A 38 6.22 8.67 -0.56
C ASP A 38 6.70 8.60 -2.02
N TYR A 39 6.53 7.45 -2.68
CA TYR A 39 6.96 7.35 -4.08
C TYR A 39 6.13 8.24 -5.01
N LEU A 40 4.85 8.52 -4.71
CA LEU A 40 4.03 9.44 -5.50
C LEU A 40 4.54 10.89 -5.39
N CYS A 41 4.89 11.35 -4.18
CA CYS A 41 5.54 12.64 -3.98
C CYS A 41 6.90 12.72 -4.71
N PHE A 42 7.71 11.66 -4.60
CA PHE A 42 8.99 11.56 -5.30
C PHE A 42 8.84 11.65 -6.83
N LEU A 43 7.89 10.90 -7.41
CA LEU A 43 7.67 10.88 -8.86
C LEU A 43 7.10 12.18 -9.41
N THR A 44 6.27 12.87 -8.64
CA THR A 44 5.62 14.11 -9.07
C THR A 44 6.46 15.35 -8.77
N GLY A 45 7.37 15.26 -7.80
CA GLY A 45 8.10 16.40 -7.27
C GLY A 45 7.22 17.38 -6.48
N GLU A 46 6.00 16.99 -6.13
CA GLU A 46 5.01 17.81 -5.45
C GLU A 46 4.53 17.15 -4.16
N ARG A 47 3.95 17.94 -3.26
CA ARG A 47 3.27 17.45 -2.07
C ARG A 47 1.75 17.64 -2.16
N PRO A 48 0.96 16.75 -1.57
CA PRO A 48 -0.48 16.94 -1.45
C PRO A 48 -0.81 18.10 -0.51
N VAL A 49 -1.87 18.87 -0.80
CA VAL A 49 -2.38 19.96 0.05
C VAL A 49 -3.73 19.63 0.66
N SER A 50 -4.47 18.71 0.05
CA SER A 50 -5.74 18.23 0.61
C SER A 50 -6.03 16.80 0.20
N VAL A 51 -6.85 16.12 1.00
CA VAL A 51 -7.26 14.74 0.77
C VAL A 51 -8.72 14.50 1.09
N CYS A 52 -9.40 13.71 0.27
CA CYS A 52 -10.67 13.06 0.59
C CYS A 52 -10.48 11.56 0.51
N ALA A 53 -11.07 10.80 1.43
CA ALA A 53 -10.86 9.36 1.48
C ALA A 53 -12.11 8.60 1.93
N ALA A 54 -12.13 7.31 1.63
CA ALA A 54 -13.11 6.36 2.12
C ALA A 54 -12.43 5.03 2.47
N THR A 55 -12.94 4.36 3.49
CA THR A 55 -12.49 3.03 3.90
C THR A 55 -13.65 2.05 3.90
N ALA A 56 -13.36 0.78 3.68
CA ALA A 56 -14.33 -0.30 3.73
C ALA A 56 -13.75 -1.50 4.46
N LYS A 57 -14.61 -2.20 5.20
CA LYS A 57 -14.30 -3.49 5.83
C LYS A 57 -15.38 -4.49 5.42
N LEU A 58 -15.13 -5.19 4.32
CA LEU A 58 -16.14 -6.02 3.67
C LEU A 58 -15.84 -7.50 3.76
N TYR A 59 -14.56 -7.88 3.79
CA TYR A 59 -14.12 -9.27 3.74
C TYR A 59 -13.56 -9.77 5.08
N TYR A 60 -12.55 -9.10 5.64
CA TYR A 60 -11.93 -9.49 6.91
C TYR A 60 -12.77 -9.01 8.11
N ARG A 61 -14.03 -9.40 8.11
CA ARG A 61 -15.02 -9.15 9.16
C ARG A 61 -15.80 -10.42 9.46
N GLY A 62 -16.36 -10.51 10.64
CA GLY A 62 -17.21 -11.64 11.02
C GLY A 62 -17.67 -11.56 12.45
N ASP A 63 -18.31 -12.62 12.89
CA ASP A 63 -18.93 -12.77 14.19
C ASP A 63 -18.19 -13.78 15.10
N ARG A 64 -17.06 -14.30 14.62
CA ARG A 64 -16.25 -15.24 15.40
C ARG A 64 -15.82 -14.59 16.72
N PRO A 65 -15.68 -15.38 17.80
CA PRO A 65 -15.30 -14.85 19.10
C PRO A 65 -14.00 -14.00 19.04
N ALA A 66 -13.99 -12.91 19.79
CA ALA A 66 -12.77 -12.12 19.97
C ALA A 66 -11.65 -12.98 20.58
N GLY A 67 -10.41 -12.79 20.14
CA GLY A 67 -9.26 -13.58 20.58
C GLY A 67 -9.19 -14.99 20.00
N LEU A 68 -10.12 -15.43 19.15
CA LEU A 68 -10.05 -16.75 18.51
C LEU A 68 -8.76 -16.87 17.70
N ARG A 69 -8.07 -17.99 17.87
CA ARG A 69 -6.91 -18.39 17.06
C ARG A 69 -7.33 -19.43 16.03
N CYS A 70 -6.71 -19.39 14.85
CA CYS A 70 -6.96 -20.37 13.79
C CYS A 70 -6.71 -21.80 14.28
N SER A 71 -5.65 -22.05 15.04
CA SER A 71 -5.32 -23.36 15.62
C SER A 71 -6.41 -23.93 16.52
N ASN A 72 -7.25 -23.09 17.14
CA ASN A 72 -8.37 -23.49 18.01
C ASN A 72 -9.72 -23.44 17.30
N CYS A 73 -9.73 -23.14 15.99
CA CYS A 73 -10.95 -23.05 15.21
C CYS A 73 -11.33 -24.42 14.60
N PRO A 74 -12.58 -24.85 14.68
CA PRO A 74 -13.03 -26.12 14.06
C PRO A 74 -12.81 -26.13 12.55
N ASP A 75 -12.82 -24.95 11.89
CA ASP A 75 -12.60 -24.81 10.44
C ASP A 75 -11.12 -24.61 10.07
N TYR A 76 -10.19 -24.85 11.00
CA TYR A 76 -8.76 -24.61 10.81
C TYR A 76 -8.20 -25.15 9.49
N ARG A 77 -8.62 -26.35 9.09
CA ARG A 77 -8.12 -27.04 7.90
C ARG A 77 -8.88 -26.70 6.60
N THR A 78 -10.03 -26.07 6.71
CA THR A 78 -10.96 -25.81 5.58
C THR A 78 -11.15 -24.33 5.29
N CYS A 79 -10.96 -23.45 6.29
CA CYS A 79 -11.05 -22.02 6.11
C CYS A 79 -9.89 -21.52 5.23
N ARG A 80 -10.21 -20.96 4.08
CA ARG A 80 -9.23 -20.49 3.10
C ARG A 80 -8.27 -19.39 3.61
N GLU A 81 -8.65 -18.69 4.68
CA GLU A 81 -7.84 -17.66 5.33
C GLU A 81 -7.19 -18.16 6.63
N SER A 82 -7.29 -19.44 6.96
CA SER A 82 -6.62 -19.95 8.15
C SER A 82 -5.12 -19.93 7.97
N SER A 83 -4.37 -19.75 9.06
CA SER A 83 -2.92 -19.86 9.07
C SER A 83 -2.43 -21.21 8.52
N TYR A 84 -3.23 -22.27 8.68
CA TYR A 84 -2.93 -23.58 8.08
C TYR A 84 -3.04 -23.56 6.55
N VAL A 85 -4.17 -23.13 6.00
CA VAL A 85 -4.37 -23.13 4.54
C VAL A 85 -3.42 -22.14 3.87
N VAL A 86 -3.27 -20.94 4.40
CA VAL A 86 -2.36 -19.93 3.86
C VAL A 86 -0.91 -20.44 3.87
N GLY A 87 -0.43 -20.96 5.01
CA GLY A 87 0.97 -21.41 5.12
C GLY A 87 1.26 -22.75 4.44
N HIS A 88 0.38 -23.75 4.62
CA HIS A 88 0.68 -25.12 4.17
C HIS A 88 0.16 -25.42 2.76
N ILE A 89 -0.98 -24.86 2.38
CA ILE A 89 -1.60 -25.12 1.07
C ILE A 89 -1.18 -24.09 0.03
N LEU A 90 -1.34 -22.79 0.36
CA LEU A 90 -1.02 -21.70 -0.56
C LEU A 90 0.48 -21.39 -0.59
N LYS A 91 1.26 -21.86 0.39
CA LYS A 91 2.70 -21.58 0.52
C LYS A 91 3.00 -20.09 0.59
N GLU A 92 2.15 -19.35 1.28
CA GLU A 92 2.32 -17.93 1.55
C GLU A 92 2.85 -17.73 2.97
N ASP A 93 3.45 -16.56 3.22
CA ASP A 93 3.93 -16.20 4.55
C ASP A 93 2.74 -16.03 5.52
N VAL A 94 2.92 -16.52 6.75
CA VAL A 94 1.93 -16.42 7.82
C VAL A 94 2.59 -15.80 9.03
N GLN A 95 2.20 -14.56 9.33
CA GLN A 95 2.72 -13.83 10.48
C GLN A 95 1.70 -13.80 11.63
N GLY A 96 1.38 -14.96 12.17
CA GLY A 96 0.46 -15.06 13.29
C GLY A 96 -0.65 -16.08 13.09
N ASP A 97 -1.55 -16.17 14.07
CA ASP A 97 -2.58 -17.21 14.14
C ASP A 97 -3.95 -16.66 14.60
N ALA A 98 -4.11 -15.33 14.67
CA ALA A 98 -5.40 -14.74 15.01
C ALA A 98 -6.44 -14.98 13.91
N CYS A 99 -7.69 -15.19 14.28
CA CYS A 99 -8.75 -15.36 13.30
C CYS A 99 -9.10 -14.02 12.64
N CYS A 100 -8.92 -13.93 11.33
CA CYS A 100 -9.22 -12.70 10.57
C CYS A 100 -10.72 -12.39 10.45
N PHE A 101 -11.60 -13.34 10.82
CA PHE A 101 -13.04 -13.16 10.87
C PHE A 101 -13.58 -12.98 12.32
N ALA A 102 -12.71 -12.75 13.29
CA ALA A 102 -13.11 -12.47 14.65
C ALA A 102 -13.56 -11.01 14.83
N ARG A 103 -14.40 -10.77 15.84
CA ARG A 103 -14.99 -9.44 16.09
C ARG A 103 -13.96 -8.38 16.47
N ASP A 104 -12.81 -8.78 16.97
CA ASP A 104 -11.69 -7.92 17.35
C ASP A 104 -10.73 -7.61 16.21
N THR A 105 -11.06 -7.97 14.96
CA THR A 105 -10.35 -7.50 13.78
C THR A 105 -10.77 -6.06 13.50
N GLY A 106 -9.85 -5.09 13.64
CA GLY A 106 -10.20 -3.66 13.69
C GLY A 106 -10.04 -2.92 12.36
N ASN A 107 -8.98 -3.18 11.61
CA ASN A 107 -8.65 -2.41 10.42
C ASN A 107 -9.56 -2.67 9.20
N GLU A 108 -9.62 -1.70 8.32
CA GLU A 108 -10.25 -1.76 6.99
C GLU A 108 -9.54 -2.79 6.09
N ASP A 109 -10.24 -3.33 5.07
CA ASP A 109 -9.66 -4.23 4.07
C ASP A 109 -9.66 -3.66 2.64
N GLY A 110 -10.23 -2.49 2.48
CA GLY A 110 -10.19 -1.68 1.28
C GLY A 110 -10.23 -0.20 1.62
N ALA A 111 -9.50 0.60 0.87
CA ALA A 111 -9.50 2.05 1.03
C ALA A 111 -9.17 2.76 -0.28
N ALA A 112 -9.67 3.98 -0.42
CA ALA A 112 -9.32 4.86 -1.53
C ALA A 112 -9.21 6.30 -1.06
N MET A 113 -8.36 7.08 -1.74
CA MET A 113 -8.24 8.52 -1.51
C MET A 113 -8.02 9.30 -2.80
N ILE A 114 -8.44 10.56 -2.77
CA ILE A 114 -8.18 11.57 -3.79
C ILE A 114 -7.33 12.65 -3.14
N LEU A 115 -6.14 12.89 -3.69
CA LEU A 115 -5.22 13.93 -3.25
C LEU A 115 -5.25 15.10 -4.25
N THR A 116 -5.25 16.31 -3.76
CA THR A 116 -4.96 17.52 -4.54
C THR A 116 -3.52 17.92 -4.23
N MET A 117 -2.68 18.03 -5.26
CA MET A 117 -1.28 18.45 -5.14
C MET A 117 -1.16 19.97 -5.17
N GLU A 118 0.01 20.53 -4.84
CA GLU A 118 0.25 22.00 -4.84
C GLU A 118 -0.07 22.68 -6.16
N SER A 119 0.21 22.04 -7.29
CA SER A 119 -0.13 22.55 -8.64
C SER A 119 -1.60 22.46 -9.00
N GLY A 120 -2.43 21.83 -8.17
CA GLY A 120 -3.81 21.45 -8.49
C GLY A 120 -3.91 20.09 -9.23
N MET A 121 -2.79 19.39 -9.45
CA MET A 121 -2.82 18.04 -10.01
C MET A 121 -3.59 17.09 -9.08
N ILE A 122 -4.41 16.23 -9.67
CA ILE A 122 -5.18 15.22 -8.92
C ILE A 122 -4.45 13.88 -8.97
N VAL A 123 -4.33 13.27 -7.80
CA VAL A 123 -3.86 11.89 -7.62
C VAL A 123 -5.00 11.07 -7.02
N THR A 124 -5.36 9.97 -7.66
CA THR A 124 -6.25 8.95 -7.08
C THR A 124 -5.43 7.77 -6.63
N TYR A 125 -5.73 7.24 -5.45
CA TYR A 125 -5.07 6.07 -4.91
C TYR A 125 -6.09 5.10 -4.33
N SER A 126 -5.86 3.81 -4.52
CA SER A 126 -6.65 2.76 -3.87
C SER A 126 -5.75 1.66 -3.33
N GLN A 127 -6.12 1.10 -2.18
CA GLN A 127 -5.49 -0.09 -1.60
C GLN A 127 -6.54 -1.16 -1.28
N ASN A 128 -6.15 -2.41 -1.47
CA ASN A 128 -7.00 -3.56 -1.21
C ASN A 128 -6.16 -4.71 -0.65
N PHE A 129 -6.69 -5.40 0.36
CA PHE A 129 -5.99 -6.49 1.06
C PHE A 129 -6.64 -7.86 0.83
N THR A 130 -7.64 -7.95 -0.04
CA THR A 130 -8.40 -9.18 -0.25
C THR A 130 -7.97 -9.99 -1.47
N VAL A 131 -7.13 -9.42 -2.34
CA VAL A 131 -6.61 -10.11 -3.53
C VAL A 131 -5.61 -11.20 -3.14
N LYS A 132 -5.41 -12.15 -4.04
CA LYS A 132 -4.47 -13.26 -3.88
C LYS A 132 -3.38 -13.21 -4.94
N LYS A 133 -2.36 -14.08 -4.82
CA LYS A 133 -1.28 -14.24 -5.80
C LYS A 133 -1.81 -14.17 -7.24
N GLY A 134 -1.11 -13.48 -8.10
CA GLY A 134 -1.48 -13.27 -9.50
C GLY A 134 -2.42 -12.10 -9.74
N ALA A 135 -3.15 -11.63 -8.71
CA ALA A 135 -3.97 -10.42 -8.78
C ALA A 135 -3.34 -9.22 -8.04
N GLY A 136 -2.13 -9.41 -7.50
CA GLY A 136 -1.35 -8.34 -6.90
C GLY A 136 -1.01 -7.27 -7.94
N ARG A 137 -1.13 -6.01 -7.55
CA ARG A 137 -0.74 -4.87 -8.37
C ARG A 137 -0.28 -3.75 -7.47
N ARG A 138 0.89 -3.19 -7.75
CA ARG A 138 1.37 -1.99 -7.06
C ARG A 138 2.09 -1.10 -8.06
N GLY A 139 1.59 0.11 -8.24
CA GLY A 139 2.16 1.05 -9.20
C GLY A 139 1.21 2.20 -9.49
N ALA A 140 1.50 2.92 -10.58
CA ALA A 140 0.70 4.06 -10.98
C ALA A 140 0.69 4.26 -12.49
N ARG A 141 -0.35 4.96 -12.96
CA ARG A 141 -0.45 5.52 -14.30
C ARG A 141 -0.38 7.04 -14.19
N LEU A 142 0.61 7.62 -14.82
CA LEU A 142 0.80 9.06 -14.95
C LEU A 142 0.21 9.50 -16.31
N ILE A 143 -0.62 10.51 -16.30
CA ILE A 143 -1.33 11.05 -17.49
C ILE A 143 -0.87 12.49 -17.64
N GLY A 144 0.02 12.71 -18.59
CA GLY A 144 0.53 14.03 -18.98
C GLY A 144 -0.20 14.60 -20.19
N THR A 145 0.35 15.65 -20.77
CA THR A 145 -0.17 16.33 -21.99
C THR A 145 0.33 15.69 -23.28
N ASP A 146 1.52 15.10 -23.26
CA ASP A 146 2.19 14.58 -24.45
C ASP A 146 2.26 13.05 -24.48
N ALA A 147 2.17 12.43 -23.30
CA ALA A 147 2.25 10.99 -23.11
C ALA A 147 1.55 10.54 -21.83
N SER A 148 1.24 9.25 -21.75
CA SER A 148 0.97 8.57 -20.49
C SER A 148 2.03 7.50 -20.22
N ALA A 149 2.36 7.30 -18.94
CA ALA A 149 3.25 6.24 -18.50
C ALA A 149 2.55 5.41 -17.42
N GLU A 150 2.72 4.10 -17.47
CA GLU A 150 2.20 3.18 -16.46
C GLU A 150 3.33 2.28 -15.99
N PHE A 151 3.44 2.05 -14.68
CA PHE A 151 4.37 1.09 -14.13
C PHE A 151 3.70 0.19 -13.10
N ASP A 152 4.27 -1.00 -12.93
CA ASP A 152 3.83 -1.98 -11.94
C ASP A 152 5.07 -2.69 -11.36
N PHE A 153 5.23 -2.62 -10.04
CA PHE A 153 6.35 -3.22 -9.33
C PHE A 153 6.34 -4.75 -9.41
N TYR A 154 5.16 -5.41 -9.35
CA TYR A 154 5.09 -6.87 -9.39
C TYR A 154 5.45 -7.44 -10.75
N THR A 155 5.11 -6.73 -11.82
CA THR A 155 5.48 -7.14 -13.18
C THR A 155 6.81 -6.56 -13.63
N ALA A 156 7.42 -5.66 -12.85
CA ALA A 156 8.65 -4.96 -13.17
C ALA A 156 8.63 -4.30 -14.55
N ARG A 157 7.51 -3.69 -14.93
CA ARG A 157 7.25 -3.18 -16.27
C ARG A 157 6.89 -1.70 -16.22
N ILE A 158 7.44 -0.94 -17.18
CA ILE A 158 7.00 0.41 -17.52
C ILE A 158 6.50 0.40 -18.96
N ARG A 159 5.34 1.00 -19.19
CA ARG A 159 4.76 1.26 -20.50
C ARG A 159 4.56 2.77 -20.69
N GLU A 160 4.99 3.29 -21.84
CA GLU A 160 4.83 4.68 -22.25
C GLU A 160 4.04 4.71 -23.56
N ASP A 161 2.95 5.47 -23.62
CA ASP A 161 2.16 5.72 -24.81
C ASP A 161 2.24 7.20 -25.18
N ARG A 162 2.82 7.54 -26.32
CA ARG A 162 2.95 8.92 -26.84
C ARG A 162 1.71 9.30 -27.64
N TYR A 163 1.20 10.53 -27.44
CA TYR A 163 -0.07 10.92 -28.05
C TYR A 163 0.07 11.40 -29.49
N LEU A 164 1.12 12.15 -29.80
CA LEU A 164 1.28 12.75 -31.12
C LEU A 164 2.04 11.86 -32.12
N THR A 165 2.68 10.81 -31.63
CA THR A 165 3.31 9.79 -32.46
C THR A 165 2.71 8.43 -32.11
N PRO A 166 2.32 7.58 -33.08
CA PRO A 166 1.75 6.27 -32.77
C PRO A 166 2.83 5.31 -32.25
N GLN A 167 3.40 5.64 -31.09
CA GLN A 167 4.52 4.92 -30.49
C GLN A 167 4.18 4.51 -29.07
N THR A 168 4.24 3.21 -28.83
CA THR A 168 4.22 2.60 -27.50
C THR A 168 5.57 1.99 -27.20
N VAL A 169 6.16 2.35 -26.08
CA VAL A 169 7.41 1.76 -25.57
C VAL A 169 7.12 0.97 -24.30
N THR A 170 7.53 -0.29 -24.28
CA THR A 170 7.48 -1.11 -23.08
C THR A 170 8.89 -1.49 -22.66
N ARG A 171 9.21 -1.26 -21.39
CA ARG A 171 10.47 -1.67 -20.77
C ARG A 171 10.20 -2.68 -19.70
N GLN A 172 10.91 -3.80 -19.76
CA GLN A 172 10.90 -4.84 -18.74
C GLN A 172 12.18 -4.75 -17.92
N PHE A 173 12.04 -4.67 -16.62
CA PHE A 173 13.17 -4.67 -15.68
C PHE A 173 13.32 -6.04 -15.04
N ARG A 174 14.51 -6.32 -14.55
CA ARG A 174 14.79 -7.45 -13.66
C ARG A 174 15.29 -6.86 -12.35
N PHE A 175 14.62 -7.20 -11.28
CA PHE A 175 15.10 -6.87 -9.96
C PHE A 175 16.02 -7.98 -9.46
N PRO A 176 17.02 -7.66 -8.62
CA PRO A 176 17.78 -8.68 -7.91
C PRO A 176 16.84 -9.59 -7.12
N ASP A 177 17.24 -10.85 -6.94
CA ASP A 177 16.53 -11.75 -6.04
C ASP A 177 16.57 -11.15 -4.63
N GLY A 178 15.41 -11.06 -3.98
CA GLY A 178 15.28 -10.49 -2.64
C GLY A 178 13.94 -9.81 -2.42
N ASN A 179 13.77 -9.31 -1.20
CA ASN A 179 12.57 -8.57 -0.82
C ASN A 179 12.61 -7.13 -1.37
N HIS A 180 11.45 -6.50 -1.45
CA HIS A 180 11.27 -5.08 -1.82
C HIS A 180 11.90 -4.67 -3.15
N PHE A 181 11.96 -5.60 -4.14
CA PHE A 181 12.42 -5.29 -5.51
C PHE A 181 13.84 -4.68 -5.56
N GLY A 182 14.74 -5.11 -4.67
CA GLY A 182 16.10 -4.58 -4.56
C GLY A 182 16.21 -3.31 -3.68
N GLY A 183 15.11 -2.86 -3.10
CA GLY A 183 15.07 -1.67 -2.22
C GLY A 183 15.92 -1.83 -0.96
N ASP A 184 15.99 -3.04 -0.40
CA ASP A 184 16.77 -3.29 0.82
C ASP A 184 18.27 -3.09 0.59
N GLU A 185 18.80 -3.55 -0.55
CA GLU A 185 20.20 -3.31 -0.94
C GLU A 185 20.45 -1.82 -1.22
N ALA A 186 19.54 -1.17 -1.94
CA ALA A 186 19.64 0.26 -2.22
C ALA A 186 19.63 1.09 -0.93
N LEU A 187 18.82 0.73 0.05
CA LEU A 187 18.76 1.39 1.36
C LEU A 187 20.06 1.18 2.15
N ALA A 188 20.63 -0.03 2.14
CA ALA A 188 21.89 -0.30 2.81
C ALA A 188 23.05 0.51 2.20
N LEU A 189 23.11 0.57 0.87
CA LEU A 189 24.11 1.40 0.16
C LEU A 189 23.92 2.90 0.42
N GLU A 190 22.69 3.37 0.49
CA GLU A 190 22.38 4.76 0.83
C GLU A 190 22.82 5.10 2.25
N PHE A 191 22.59 4.20 3.21
CA PHE A 191 23.03 4.35 4.59
C PHE A 191 24.56 4.52 4.67
N LEU A 192 25.33 3.70 3.94
CA LEU A 192 26.79 3.83 3.87
C LEU A 192 27.23 5.18 3.30
N ARG A 193 26.55 5.68 2.25
CA ARG A 193 26.83 7.01 1.68
C ARG A 193 26.59 8.13 2.68
N VAL A 194 25.51 8.03 3.47
CA VAL A 194 25.20 9.01 4.53
C VAL A 194 26.27 8.97 5.63
N MET A 195 26.78 7.78 5.99
CA MET A 195 27.90 7.65 6.91
C MET A 195 29.19 8.30 6.40
N ASP A 196 29.38 8.30 5.06
CA ASP A 196 30.50 9.00 4.40
C ASP A 196 30.26 10.51 4.22
N GLY A 197 29.21 11.07 4.84
CA GLY A 197 28.92 12.51 4.86
C GLY A 197 28.12 13.01 3.65
N GLN A 198 27.55 12.12 2.83
CA GLN A 198 26.63 12.53 1.75
C GLN A 198 25.22 12.77 2.33
N SER A 199 24.43 13.65 1.67
CA SER A 199 23.04 13.86 2.02
C SER A 199 22.17 12.64 1.64
N SER A 200 21.19 12.34 2.48
CA SER A 200 20.18 11.31 2.17
C SER A 200 19.29 11.76 1.01
N ARG A 201 18.85 10.81 0.17
CA ARG A 201 17.86 11.05 -0.89
C ARG A 201 16.44 11.12 -0.39
N SER A 202 16.18 10.49 0.74
CA SER A 202 14.90 10.54 1.45
C SER A 202 15.21 10.74 2.93
N ASP A 203 14.68 11.78 3.51
CA ASP A 203 14.95 12.16 4.88
C ASP A 203 13.72 12.02 5.79
N LEU A 204 13.88 12.42 7.05
CA LEU A 204 12.78 12.38 8.01
C LEU A 204 11.60 13.27 7.59
N THR A 205 11.84 14.35 6.86
CA THR A 205 10.79 15.26 6.38
C THR A 205 9.89 14.56 5.37
N ASP A 206 10.45 13.74 4.48
CA ASP A 206 9.68 12.94 3.53
C ASP A 206 8.81 11.91 4.25
N GLY A 207 9.36 11.25 5.27
CA GLY A 207 8.62 10.31 6.11
C GLY A 207 7.49 10.98 6.88
N LEU A 208 7.74 12.16 7.48
CA LEU A 208 6.72 12.94 8.19
C LEU A 208 5.61 13.42 7.23
N ARG A 209 5.97 13.84 6.01
CA ARG A 209 5.02 14.23 4.97
C ARG A 209 4.08 13.08 4.62
N SER A 210 4.62 11.91 4.34
CA SER A 210 3.84 10.72 4.00
C SER A 210 2.90 10.32 5.14
N ALA A 211 3.37 10.41 6.39
CA ALA A 211 2.56 10.14 7.57
C ALA A 211 1.42 11.16 7.74
N ALA A 212 1.70 12.47 7.59
CA ALA A 212 0.69 13.54 7.68
C ALA A 212 -0.43 13.32 6.66
N VAL A 213 -0.09 13.01 5.41
CA VAL A 213 -1.08 12.68 4.36
C VAL A 213 -1.95 11.49 4.76
N CYS A 214 -1.37 10.42 5.28
CA CYS A 214 -2.11 9.21 5.68
C CYS A 214 -3.00 9.44 6.90
N LEU A 215 -2.57 10.27 7.85
CA LEU A 215 -3.38 10.67 9.01
C LEU A 215 -4.57 11.55 8.57
N ALA A 216 -4.33 12.53 7.71
CA ALA A 216 -5.39 13.34 7.11
C ALA A 216 -6.37 12.51 6.27
N ALA A 217 -5.89 11.47 5.55
CA ALA A 217 -6.75 10.55 4.81
C ALA A 217 -7.65 9.73 5.74
N ARG A 218 -7.13 9.28 6.89
CA ARG A 218 -7.93 8.61 7.92
C ARG A 218 -9.01 9.54 8.48
N GLU A 219 -8.67 10.77 8.80
CA GLU A 219 -9.62 11.78 9.25
C GLU A 219 -10.68 12.07 8.18
N ALA A 220 -10.27 12.28 6.92
CA ALA A 220 -11.17 12.49 5.80
C ALA A 220 -12.18 11.34 5.62
N ALA A 221 -11.74 10.09 5.79
CA ALA A 221 -12.62 8.92 5.73
C ALA A 221 -13.63 8.85 6.88
N GLN A 222 -13.27 9.37 8.06
CA GLN A 222 -14.16 9.44 9.23
C GLN A 222 -15.19 10.56 9.09
N GLU A 223 -14.77 11.72 8.56
CA GLU A 223 -15.61 12.91 8.47
C GLU A 223 -16.39 13.00 7.14
N GLY A 224 -16.01 12.20 6.12
CA GLY A 224 -16.68 12.22 4.82
C GLY A 224 -16.50 13.52 4.02
N ARG A 225 -15.40 14.23 4.23
CA ARG A 225 -15.08 15.50 3.57
C ARG A 225 -13.60 15.61 3.19
N PHE A 226 -13.27 16.61 2.38
CA PHE A 226 -11.87 16.98 2.17
C PHE A 226 -11.25 17.56 3.44
N ILE A 227 -10.04 17.11 3.76
CA ILE A 227 -9.20 17.63 4.84
C ILE A 227 -7.99 18.32 4.21
N THR A 228 -7.68 19.53 4.70
CA THR A 228 -6.40 20.22 4.41
C THR A 228 -5.29 19.51 5.16
N ILE A 229 -4.15 19.33 4.53
CA ILE A 229 -3.00 18.62 5.12
C ILE A 229 -2.07 19.64 5.76
N ASP A 230 -1.88 19.52 7.07
CA ASP A 230 -0.91 20.30 7.84
C ASP A 230 0.40 19.52 7.95
N TYR A 231 1.55 20.18 7.65
CA TYR A 231 2.89 19.59 7.64
C TYR A 231 3.77 20.11 8.76
#